data_32d8b0f30e4f9ebc91486d0ae37ed40d
#
_entry.id   32d8b0f30e4f9ebc91486d0ae37ed40d
#
_cell.length_a   1.000
_cell.length_b   1.000
_cell.length_c   1.000
_cell.angle_alpha   90.00
_cell.angle_beta   90.00
_cell.angle_gamma   90.00
#
_symmetry.space_group_name_H-M   'P 1'
#
loop_
_entity.id
_entity.type
_entity.pdbx_description
1 polymer ?
#
loop_
_entity_poly.entity_id
_entity_poly.type
_entity_poly.pdbx_seq_one_letter_code
_entity_poly.pdbx_strand_id
1 'polypeptide(L)'
;MYRMSEKPLISEKEIRERVTTLAQEIVAAYDYDILLSALTGAYMFTADLSRELANVQGVKATHKRIAFIKASSYGDSTESSGKLQVQGLERINLQGKKVLMVDDIADTGTTLLGLTDMLSEAGAKEVRTCVLLNKQERREVEIKADFVGFEIANEFVVGYGLDYANEYRTLPEIWTLQEAD
;
A
#
# COMPACT_ATOMS: atom_id res chain seq x y z
N MET A 1 -4.71 20.51 18.57
CA MET A 1 -5.17 20.76 17.18
C MET A 1 -4.04 20.34 16.24
N TYR A 2 -4.30 19.67 15.13
CA TYR A 2 -3.22 19.29 14.20
C TYR A 2 -3.01 20.40 13.17
N ARG A 3 -1.76 20.62 12.79
CA ARG A 3 -1.33 21.57 11.77
C ARG A 3 -0.51 20.85 10.70
N MET A 4 -0.77 21.16 9.44
CA MET A 4 0.05 20.69 8.34
C MET A 4 1.43 21.36 8.36
N SER A 5 2.45 20.66 7.91
CA SER A 5 3.77 21.21 7.63
C SER A 5 3.68 22.39 6.64
N GLU A 6 4.71 23.25 6.62
CA GLU A 6 4.76 24.38 5.68
C GLU A 6 4.98 23.97 4.22
N LYS A 7 5.52 22.78 4.01
CA LYS A 7 5.79 22.19 2.70
C LYS A 7 5.38 20.72 2.70
N PRO A 8 5.02 20.16 1.54
CA PRO A 8 4.80 18.73 1.46
C PRO A 8 6.09 17.97 1.82
N LEU A 9 5.93 16.82 2.47
CA LEU A 9 7.01 15.88 2.71
C LEU A 9 7.48 15.27 1.37
N ILE A 10 6.51 14.95 0.50
CA ILE A 10 6.75 14.42 -0.84
C ILE A 10 5.79 15.12 -1.80
N SER A 11 6.33 15.80 -2.79
CA SER A 11 5.54 16.52 -3.79
C SER A 11 4.88 15.58 -4.80
N GLU A 12 3.83 16.05 -5.48
CA GLU A 12 3.17 15.33 -6.57
C GLU A 12 4.15 14.90 -7.67
N LYS A 13 5.12 15.76 -7.99
CA LYS A 13 6.14 15.46 -8.99
C LYS A 13 7.02 14.28 -8.56
N GLU A 14 7.51 14.27 -7.33
CA GLU A 14 8.34 13.20 -6.79
C GLU A 14 7.57 11.88 -6.74
N ILE A 15 6.28 11.92 -6.34
CA ILE A 15 5.41 10.75 -6.36
C ILE A 15 5.31 10.18 -7.78
N ARG A 16 5.03 11.02 -8.76
CA ARG A 16 4.87 10.61 -10.16
C ARG A 16 6.15 9.96 -10.70
N GLU A 17 7.30 10.61 -10.48
CA GLU A 17 8.60 10.10 -10.93
C GLU A 17 8.93 8.76 -10.26
N ARG A 18 8.67 8.64 -8.95
CA ARG A 18 8.92 7.40 -8.22
C ARG A 18 8.00 6.27 -8.65
N VAL A 19 6.71 6.53 -8.85
CA VAL A 19 5.75 5.52 -9.31
C VAL A 19 6.12 4.97 -10.68
N THR A 20 6.58 5.83 -11.60
CA THR A 20 7.09 5.40 -12.91
C THR A 20 8.31 4.47 -12.77
N THR A 21 9.29 4.84 -11.95
CA THR A 21 10.49 4.02 -11.72
C THR A 21 10.14 2.71 -11.01
N LEU A 22 9.25 2.77 -10.02
CA LEU A 22 8.79 1.61 -9.26
C LEU A 22 8.07 0.59 -10.16
N ALA A 23 7.26 1.06 -11.11
CA ALA A 23 6.62 0.19 -12.10
C ALA A 23 7.65 -0.55 -12.97
N GLN A 24 8.73 0.12 -13.37
CA GLN A 24 9.83 -0.51 -14.11
C GLN A 24 10.53 -1.58 -13.28
N GLU A 25 10.83 -1.29 -12.01
CA GLU A 25 11.43 -2.23 -11.06
C GLU A 25 10.57 -3.49 -10.88
N ILE A 26 9.26 -3.29 -10.67
CA ILE A 26 8.30 -4.39 -10.50
C ILE A 26 8.26 -5.27 -11.75
N VAL A 27 8.07 -4.68 -12.92
CA VAL A 27 7.96 -5.45 -14.19
C VAL A 27 9.24 -6.21 -14.50
N ALA A 28 10.40 -5.66 -14.17
CA ALA A 28 11.69 -6.33 -14.36
C ALA A 28 11.88 -7.53 -13.42
N ALA A 29 11.32 -7.47 -12.21
CA ALA A 29 11.56 -8.44 -11.16
C ALA A 29 10.43 -9.46 -10.96
N TYR A 30 9.19 -9.14 -11.35
CA TYR A 30 8.02 -9.94 -10.98
C TYR A 30 6.91 -9.93 -12.01
N ASP A 31 6.62 -11.11 -12.55
CA ASP A 31 5.49 -11.33 -13.46
C ASP A 31 4.28 -11.82 -12.65
N TYR A 32 3.48 -10.89 -12.12
CA TYR A 32 2.28 -11.17 -11.32
C TYR A 32 1.06 -11.45 -12.21
N ASP A 33 0.06 -12.19 -11.67
CA ASP A 33 -1.25 -12.41 -12.29
C ASP A 33 -2.28 -11.38 -11.83
N ILE A 34 -2.22 -11.03 -10.54
CA ILE A 34 -3.20 -10.18 -9.86
C ILE A 34 -2.47 -9.07 -9.10
N LEU A 35 -2.84 -7.82 -9.38
CA LEU A 35 -2.56 -6.69 -8.51
C LEU A 35 -3.71 -6.60 -7.50
N LEU A 36 -3.42 -6.81 -6.24
CA LEU A 36 -4.40 -6.76 -5.16
C LEU A 36 -4.09 -5.58 -4.26
N SER A 37 -5.08 -4.70 -4.07
CA SER A 37 -4.89 -3.48 -3.28
C SER A 37 -5.77 -3.47 -2.04
N ALA A 38 -5.20 -3.01 -0.92
CA ALA A 38 -5.93 -2.75 0.31
C ALA A 38 -6.53 -1.34 0.30
N LEU A 39 -7.85 -1.26 0.30
CA LEU A 39 -8.58 0.00 0.42
C LEU A 39 -8.69 0.43 1.89
N THR A 40 -8.75 1.73 2.19
CA THR A 40 -8.98 2.86 1.26
C THR A 40 -7.68 3.62 0.95
N GLY A 41 -6.70 3.65 1.83
CA GLY A 41 -5.51 4.51 1.72
C GLY A 41 -4.73 4.33 0.42
N ALA A 42 -4.62 3.10 -0.06
CA ALA A 42 -3.85 2.79 -1.27
C ALA A 42 -4.54 3.14 -2.61
N TYR A 43 -5.74 3.74 -2.62
CA TYR A 43 -6.51 3.88 -3.87
C TYR A 43 -5.83 4.75 -4.93
N MET A 44 -5.25 5.89 -4.54
CA MET A 44 -4.55 6.78 -5.48
C MET A 44 -3.26 6.14 -5.99
N PHE A 45 -2.45 5.63 -5.07
CA PHE A 45 -1.23 4.93 -5.42
C PHE A 45 -1.49 3.75 -6.35
N THR A 46 -2.51 2.92 -6.06
CA THR A 46 -2.88 1.79 -6.91
C THR A 46 -3.31 2.24 -8.31
N ALA A 47 -4.09 3.31 -8.41
CA ALA A 47 -4.55 3.83 -9.69
C ALA A 47 -3.38 4.32 -10.55
N ASP A 48 -2.44 5.06 -9.98
CA ASP A 48 -1.27 5.55 -10.69
C ASP A 48 -0.30 4.42 -11.01
N LEU A 49 0.01 3.56 -10.05
CA LEU A 49 0.89 2.41 -10.26
C LEU A 49 0.35 1.47 -11.35
N SER A 50 -0.96 1.19 -11.36
CA SER A 50 -1.55 0.31 -12.36
C SER A 50 -1.44 0.85 -13.79
N ARG A 51 -1.56 2.17 -13.96
CA ARG A 51 -1.35 2.83 -15.25
C ARG A 51 0.11 2.73 -15.70
N GLU A 52 1.05 3.00 -14.81
CA GLU A 52 2.49 2.90 -15.12
C GLU A 52 2.92 1.46 -15.39
N LEU A 53 2.42 0.50 -14.64
CA LEU A 53 2.64 -0.93 -14.92
C LEU A 53 2.15 -1.32 -16.31
N ALA A 54 0.97 -0.82 -16.71
CA ALA A 54 0.42 -1.08 -18.05
C ALA A 54 1.28 -0.42 -19.15
N ASN A 55 1.78 0.80 -18.92
CA ASN A 55 2.67 1.49 -19.85
C ASN A 55 3.97 0.68 -20.08
N VAL A 56 4.55 0.11 -19.03
CA VAL A 56 5.76 -0.70 -19.11
C VAL A 56 5.51 -2.07 -19.74
N GLN A 57 4.40 -2.73 -19.38
CA GLN A 57 4.06 -4.09 -19.82
C GLN A 57 3.51 -4.14 -21.26
N GLY A 58 2.92 -3.03 -21.74
CA GLY A 58 2.27 -2.99 -23.03
C GLY A 58 1.13 -4.01 -23.14
N VAL A 59 1.09 -4.78 -24.23
CA VAL A 59 0.03 -5.77 -24.50
C VAL A 59 -0.08 -6.83 -23.38
N LYS A 60 1.00 -7.16 -22.67
CA LYS A 60 0.96 -8.12 -21.56
C LYS A 60 0.06 -7.66 -20.41
N ALA A 61 -0.16 -6.34 -20.26
CA ALA A 61 -1.05 -5.79 -19.23
C ALA A 61 -2.50 -6.25 -19.38
N THR A 62 -2.95 -6.62 -20.57
CA THR A 62 -4.33 -7.08 -20.83
C THR A 62 -4.70 -8.35 -20.10
N HIS A 63 -3.73 -9.13 -19.67
CA HIS A 63 -3.92 -10.38 -18.92
C HIS A 63 -3.79 -10.22 -17.42
N LYS A 64 -3.46 -9.01 -16.93
CA LYS A 64 -3.37 -8.71 -15.51
C LYS A 64 -4.73 -8.36 -14.94
N ARG A 65 -5.00 -8.81 -13.73
CA ARG A 65 -6.23 -8.49 -13.01
C ARG A 65 -5.93 -7.48 -11.91
N ILE A 66 -6.89 -6.60 -11.65
CA ILE A 66 -6.89 -5.73 -10.47
C ILE A 66 -8.01 -6.20 -9.56
N ALA A 67 -7.71 -6.35 -8.28
CA ALA A 67 -8.67 -6.69 -7.25
C ALA A 67 -8.48 -5.80 -6.02
N PHE A 68 -9.56 -5.60 -5.28
CA PHE A 68 -9.55 -4.77 -4.08
C PHE A 68 -10.10 -5.55 -2.90
N ILE A 69 -9.47 -5.36 -1.76
CA ILE A 69 -9.96 -5.83 -0.46
C ILE A 69 -10.09 -4.63 0.48
N LYS A 70 -10.91 -4.76 1.49
CA LYS A 70 -10.94 -3.80 2.60
C LYS A 70 -10.26 -4.46 3.80
N ALA A 71 -9.13 -3.90 4.20
CA ALA A 71 -8.42 -4.31 5.39
C ALA A 71 -8.66 -3.30 6.52
N SER A 72 -8.98 -3.77 7.71
CA SER A 72 -9.08 -2.95 8.92
C SER A 72 -8.43 -3.67 10.09
N SER A 73 -7.52 -2.97 10.77
CA SER A 73 -7.04 -3.41 12.08
C SER A 73 -7.98 -2.85 13.14
N TYR A 74 -8.66 -3.72 13.87
CA TYR A 74 -9.50 -3.31 15.00
C TYR A 74 -8.62 -3.02 16.22
N GLY A 75 -8.58 -1.75 16.64
CA GLY A 75 -7.86 -1.32 17.83
C GLY A 75 -8.47 -0.06 18.44
N ASP A 76 -9.75 -0.14 18.92
CA ASP A 76 -10.38 0.89 19.76
C ASP A 76 -11.14 0.30 20.94
N SER A 77 -10.63 -0.77 21.53
CA SER A 77 -11.07 -1.21 22.87
C SER A 77 -9.89 -1.84 23.60
N THR A 78 -9.85 -1.65 24.90
CA THR A 78 -8.80 -1.98 25.86
C THR A 78 -8.40 -3.47 25.94
N GLU A 79 -8.90 -4.31 25.05
CA GLU A 79 -8.52 -5.71 24.84
C GLU A 79 -8.51 -6.00 23.33
N SER A 80 -7.49 -5.53 22.62
CA SER A 80 -7.33 -5.79 21.19
C SER A 80 -6.77 -7.17 20.95
N SER A 81 -7.56 -8.06 20.37
CA SER A 81 -7.10 -9.37 19.86
C SER A 81 -6.16 -9.27 18.66
N GLY A 82 -5.80 -8.09 18.21
CA GLY A 82 -4.85 -7.87 17.10
C GLY A 82 -5.23 -8.52 15.76
N LYS A 83 -6.47 -8.99 15.60
CA LYS A 83 -6.88 -9.70 14.39
C LYS A 83 -7.20 -8.73 13.27
N LEU A 84 -6.44 -8.85 12.20
CA LEU A 84 -6.72 -8.21 10.92
C LEU A 84 -8.05 -8.74 10.36
N GLN A 85 -8.99 -7.83 10.08
CA GLN A 85 -10.22 -8.16 9.37
C GLN A 85 -10.10 -7.77 7.92
N VAL A 86 -10.37 -8.72 7.04
CA VAL A 86 -10.31 -8.53 5.59
C VAL A 86 -11.67 -8.88 4.99
N GLN A 87 -12.20 -7.99 4.17
CA GLN A 87 -13.46 -8.18 3.43
C GLN A 87 -13.16 -8.18 1.93
N GLY A 88 -13.85 -9.03 1.18
CA GLY A 88 -13.76 -9.11 -0.28
C GLY A 88 -12.77 -10.17 -0.78
N LEU A 89 -11.91 -10.71 0.08
CA LEU A 89 -10.94 -11.74 -0.30
C LEU A 89 -11.63 -13.03 -0.76
N GLU A 90 -12.76 -13.38 -0.18
CA GLU A 90 -13.58 -14.55 -0.52
C GLU A 90 -14.12 -14.55 -1.96
N ARG A 91 -14.08 -13.38 -2.62
CA ARG A 91 -14.55 -13.22 -4.03
C ARG A 91 -13.43 -13.33 -5.06
N ILE A 92 -12.19 -13.49 -4.60
CA ILE A 92 -11.00 -13.47 -5.44
C ILE A 92 -10.42 -14.88 -5.51
N ASN A 93 -10.39 -15.48 -6.69
CA ASN A 93 -9.71 -16.76 -6.88
C ASN A 93 -8.19 -16.55 -6.95
N LEU A 94 -7.50 -16.89 -5.87
CA LEU A 94 -6.05 -16.79 -5.73
C LEU A 94 -5.31 -18.10 -5.99
N GLN A 95 -6.03 -19.22 -6.16
CA GLN A 95 -5.42 -20.54 -6.29
C GLN A 95 -4.37 -20.58 -7.41
N GLY A 96 -3.13 -20.82 -7.04
CA GLY A 96 -1.99 -20.91 -7.95
C GLY A 96 -1.56 -19.61 -8.61
N LYS A 97 -2.09 -18.45 -8.14
CA LYS A 97 -1.81 -17.12 -8.71
C LYS A 97 -0.62 -16.45 -8.04
N LYS A 98 0.12 -15.68 -8.82
CA LYS A 98 1.13 -14.75 -8.33
C LYS A 98 0.47 -13.41 -8.05
N VAL A 99 0.61 -12.91 -6.83
CA VAL A 99 -0.07 -11.70 -6.36
C VAL A 99 0.94 -10.58 -6.08
N LEU A 100 0.71 -9.42 -6.67
CA LEU A 100 1.34 -8.17 -6.25
C LEU A 100 0.38 -7.48 -5.26
N MET A 101 0.69 -7.56 -3.97
CA MET A 101 -0.06 -6.90 -2.91
C MET A 101 0.38 -5.45 -2.78
N VAL A 102 -0.55 -4.50 -2.94
CA VAL A 102 -0.27 -3.06 -2.89
C VAL A 102 -0.94 -2.43 -1.67
N ASP A 103 -0.16 -1.68 -0.91
CA ASP A 103 -0.65 -0.91 0.24
C ASP A 103 -0.06 0.51 0.24
N ASP A 104 -0.69 1.43 0.99
CA ASP A 104 -0.23 2.82 1.09
C ASP A 104 0.99 2.95 2.00
N ILE A 105 0.98 2.33 3.15
CA ILE A 105 2.04 2.48 4.14
C ILE A 105 2.32 1.18 4.92
N ALA A 106 3.58 0.82 5.03
CA ALA A 106 4.05 -0.16 5.98
C ALA A 106 4.59 0.57 7.24
N ASP A 107 3.77 0.63 8.27
CA ASP A 107 4.11 1.23 9.57
C ASP A 107 4.70 0.18 10.51
N THR A 108 3.90 -0.46 11.37
CA THR A 108 4.37 -1.56 12.26
C THR A 108 4.69 -2.84 11.50
N GLY A 109 4.15 -3.01 10.32
CA GLY A 109 4.29 -4.20 9.48
C GLY A 109 3.26 -5.29 9.76
N THR A 110 2.49 -5.20 10.84
CA THR A 110 1.50 -6.21 11.25
C THR A 110 0.43 -6.45 10.20
N THR A 111 -0.10 -5.37 9.60
CA THR A 111 -1.08 -5.46 8.51
C THR A 111 -0.48 -6.14 7.28
N LEU A 112 0.71 -5.71 6.87
CA LEU A 112 1.39 -6.27 5.69
C LEU A 112 1.68 -7.77 5.86
N LEU A 113 2.18 -8.18 7.04
CA LEU A 113 2.42 -9.58 7.36
C LEU A 113 1.12 -10.38 7.36
N GLY A 114 0.10 -9.91 8.08
CA GLY A 114 -1.19 -10.60 8.14
C GLY A 114 -1.87 -10.76 6.78
N LEU A 115 -1.79 -9.74 5.92
CA LEU A 115 -2.30 -9.85 4.54
C LEU A 115 -1.51 -10.87 3.73
N THR A 116 -0.18 -10.87 3.83
CA THR A 116 0.67 -11.83 3.10
C THR A 116 0.35 -13.27 3.50
N ASP A 117 0.18 -13.52 4.80
CA ASP A 117 -0.19 -14.84 5.33
C ASP A 117 -1.58 -15.27 4.84
N MET A 118 -2.58 -14.40 4.94
CA MET A 118 -3.95 -14.68 4.47
C MET A 118 -4.01 -14.97 2.97
N LEU A 119 -3.25 -14.25 2.15
CA LEU A 119 -3.18 -14.48 0.70
C LEU A 119 -2.53 -15.83 0.39
N SER A 120 -1.50 -16.20 1.13
CA SER A 120 -0.82 -17.49 1.01
C SER A 120 -1.74 -18.64 1.42
N GLU A 121 -2.46 -18.51 2.53
CA GLU A 121 -3.47 -19.46 3.01
C GLU A 121 -4.64 -19.61 2.03
N ALA A 122 -5.02 -18.53 1.33
CA ALA A 122 -6.04 -18.56 0.29
C ALA A 122 -5.56 -19.19 -1.03
N GLY A 123 -4.34 -19.73 -1.07
CA GLY A 123 -3.80 -20.51 -2.18
C GLY A 123 -3.00 -19.72 -3.20
N ALA A 124 -2.59 -18.50 -2.90
CA ALA A 124 -1.66 -17.78 -3.75
C ALA A 124 -0.34 -18.56 -3.88
N LYS A 125 0.19 -18.66 -5.11
CA LYS A 125 1.44 -19.36 -5.39
C LYS A 125 2.65 -18.58 -4.87
N GLU A 126 2.58 -17.27 -4.98
CA GLU A 126 3.61 -16.33 -4.55
C GLU A 126 2.94 -14.98 -4.27
N VAL A 127 3.36 -14.33 -3.21
CA VAL A 127 2.92 -12.98 -2.86
C VAL A 127 4.16 -12.10 -2.78
N ARG A 128 4.17 -11.01 -3.52
CA ARG A 128 5.12 -9.91 -3.33
C ARG A 128 4.40 -8.64 -2.96
N THR A 129 5.04 -7.86 -2.14
CA THR A 129 4.46 -6.67 -1.52
C THR A 129 5.04 -5.39 -2.10
N CYS A 130 4.18 -4.42 -2.34
CA CYS A 130 4.55 -3.08 -2.81
C CYS A 130 3.87 -2.05 -1.92
N VAL A 131 4.64 -1.17 -1.29
CA VAL A 131 4.14 -0.11 -0.44
C VAL A 131 4.62 1.25 -0.96
N LEU A 132 3.76 2.26 -0.88
CA LEU A 132 4.16 3.63 -1.24
C LEU A 132 5.14 4.18 -0.20
N LEU A 133 4.80 4.05 1.08
CA LEU A 133 5.61 4.54 2.20
C LEU A 133 6.05 3.40 3.11
N ASN A 134 7.29 3.47 3.57
CA ASN A 134 7.85 2.51 4.50
C ASN A 134 8.48 3.24 5.71
N LYS A 135 8.00 2.90 6.92
CA LYS A 135 8.54 3.37 8.20
C LYS A 135 9.29 2.24 8.89
N GLN A 136 10.59 2.14 8.68
CA GLN A 136 11.37 1.06 9.29
C GLN A 136 11.51 1.18 10.79
N GLU A 137 11.58 2.39 11.33
CA GLU A 137 11.77 2.65 12.76
C GLU A 137 10.60 2.15 13.62
N ARG A 138 9.41 2.00 13.05
CA ARG A 138 8.21 1.52 13.76
C ARG A 138 7.93 0.04 13.59
N ARG A 139 8.83 -0.70 12.96
CA ARG A 139 8.62 -2.11 12.67
C ARG A 139 8.53 -2.93 13.97
N GLU A 140 7.40 -3.62 14.16
CA GLU A 140 7.13 -4.51 15.31
C GLU A 140 7.25 -5.99 14.94
N VAL A 141 7.18 -6.30 13.64
CA VAL A 141 7.27 -7.66 13.11
C VAL A 141 8.34 -7.76 12.05
N GLU A 142 8.96 -8.92 11.90
CA GLU A 142 10.00 -9.16 10.91
C GLU A 142 9.37 -9.34 9.52
N ILE A 143 9.10 -8.23 8.83
CA ILE A 143 8.66 -8.20 7.43
C ILE A 143 9.34 -7.06 6.70
N LYS A 144 9.74 -7.33 5.47
CA LYS A 144 10.27 -6.35 4.53
C LYS A 144 9.40 -6.34 3.28
N ALA A 145 8.94 -5.16 2.88
CA ALA A 145 8.26 -5.01 1.59
C ALA A 145 9.25 -5.27 0.44
N ASP A 146 8.78 -5.96 -0.60
CA ASP A 146 9.62 -6.29 -1.77
C ASP A 146 9.90 -5.05 -2.62
N PHE A 147 8.91 -4.17 -2.72
CA PHE A 147 8.99 -2.91 -3.48
C PHE A 147 8.54 -1.76 -2.59
N VAL A 148 9.35 -0.71 -2.52
CA VAL A 148 9.11 0.45 -1.67
C VAL A 148 9.16 1.72 -2.51
N GLY A 149 8.12 2.55 -2.41
CA GLY A 149 8.12 3.89 -2.99
C GLY A 149 9.13 4.80 -2.31
N PHE A 150 8.87 5.11 -1.04
CA PHE A 150 9.69 6.01 -0.24
C PHE A 150 9.90 5.47 1.16
N GLU A 151 11.14 5.57 1.64
CA GLU A 151 11.46 5.44 3.06
C GLU A 151 11.19 6.77 3.76
N ILE A 152 10.43 6.75 4.85
CA ILE A 152 10.12 7.94 5.63
C ILE A 152 10.40 7.71 7.13
N ALA A 153 10.67 8.80 7.84
CA ALA A 153 10.80 8.80 9.29
C ALA A 153 9.46 8.52 9.98
N ASN A 154 9.48 8.35 11.30
CA ASN A 154 8.27 8.15 12.08
C ASN A 154 7.47 9.46 12.24
N GLU A 155 6.85 9.90 11.16
CA GLU A 155 5.98 11.08 11.13
C GLU A 155 4.54 10.69 10.82
N PHE A 156 3.57 11.46 11.29
CA PHE A 156 2.19 11.26 10.91
C PHE A 156 1.94 11.95 9.57
N VAL A 157 1.52 11.18 8.57
CA VAL A 157 1.40 11.63 7.17
C VAL A 157 -0.01 11.52 6.64
N VAL A 158 -0.39 12.47 5.78
CA VAL A 158 -1.69 12.54 5.10
C VAL A 158 -1.52 12.94 3.64
N GLY A 159 -2.57 12.75 2.86
CA GLY A 159 -2.59 13.06 1.43
C GLY A 159 -2.28 11.87 0.55
N TYR A 160 -2.56 11.98 -0.72
CA TYR A 160 -2.40 10.94 -1.74
C TYR A 160 -3.02 9.59 -1.34
N GLY A 161 -4.22 9.66 -0.78
CA GLY A 161 -4.97 8.49 -0.28
C GLY A 161 -4.94 8.32 1.23
N LEU A 162 -3.85 8.72 1.89
CA LEU A 162 -3.70 8.68 3.34
C LEU A 162 -4.60 9.73 4.02
N ASP A 163 -5.09 9.39 5.22
CA ASP A 163 -6.04 10.24 5.94
C ASP A 163 -5.70 10.51 7.40
N TYR A 164 -6.36 11.55 7.90
CA TYR A 164 -6.64 11.76 9.30
C TYR A 164 -8.15 11.97 9.45
N ALA A 165 -8.82 11.14 10.24
CA ALA A 165 -10.27 11.18 10.47
C ALA A 165 -11.12 11.21 9.16
N ASN A 166 -10.71 10.48 8.13
CA ASN A 166 -11.26 10.43 6.76
C ASN A 166 -11.10 11.72 5.93
N GLU A 167 -10.33 12.68 6.40
CA GLU A 167 -9.99 13.91 5.68
C GLU A 167 -8.62 13.78 5.00
N TYR A 168 -8.24 14.75 4.17
CA TYR A 168 -6.95 14.91 3.47
C TYR A 168 -6.66 13.92 2.32
N ARG A 169 -7.42 12.84 2.12
CA ARG A 169 -7.13 11.81 1.10
C ARG A 169 -6.96 12.32 -0.32
N THR A 170 -7.60 13.44 -0.66
CA THR A 170 -7.63 13.99 -2.03
C THR A 170 -6.47 14.93 -2.36
N LEU A 171 -5.63 15.25 -1.39
CA LEU A 171 -4.41 16.03 -1.65
C LEU A 171 -3.51 15.25 -2.62
N PRO A 172 -2.92 15.91 -3.64
CA PRO A 172 -2.06 15.22 -4.61
C PRO A 172 -0.67 14.90 -4.08
N GLU A 173 -0.32 15.44 -2.94
CA GLU A 173 0.98 15.37 -2.29
C GLU A 173 0.87 14.69 -0.93
N ILE A 174 2.00 14.30 -0.35
CA ILE A 174 2.06 13.77 1.01
C ILE A 174 2.58 14.86 1.95
N TRP A 175 1.84 15.09 3.03
CA TRP A 175 2.11 16.10 4.02
C TRP A 175 2.29 15.49 5.40
N THR A 176 3.04 16.13 6.27
CA THR A 176 3.10 15.77 7.69
C THR A 176 2.08 16.57 8.50
N LEU A 177 1.46 15.90 9.47
CA LEU A 177 0.64 16.54 10.50
C LEU A 177 1.42 16.57 11.81
N GLN A 178 1.49 17.73 12.43
CA GLN A 178 2.13 17.97 13.73
C GLN A 178 1.08 18.44 14.74
N GLU A 179 1.24 18.04 15.99
CA GLU A 179 0.42 18.62 17.04
C GLU A 179 0.76 20.11 17.16
N ALA A 180 -0.27 20.95 17.07
CA ALA A 180 -0.11 22.37 17.35
C ALA A 180 -0.14 22.57 18.86
N ASP A 181 0.84 23.28 19.38
CA ASP A 181 0.94 23.70 20.78
C ASP A 181 -0.29 24.50 21.25
#